data_c228dc9810d4b1e3b348213087725067
#
_entry.id   c228dc9810d4b1e3b348213087725067
#
_cell.length_a   1.000
_cell.length_b   1.000
_cell.length_c   1.000
_cell.angle_alpha   90.00
_cell.angle_beta   90.00
_cell.angle_gamma   90.00
#
_symmetry.space_group_name_H-M   'P 1'
#
loop_
_entity.id
_entity.type
_entity.pdbx_description
1 polymer ?
#
loop_
_entity_poly.entity_id
_entity_poly.type
_entity_poly.pdbx_seq_one_letter_code
_entity_poly.pdbx_strand_id
1 'polypeptide(L)'
;MSVLIFTDNPATGETGLVRRELKDRGIPVDYKAPWDITLPGFDPDYQLSYVPSNMLHRGSTFELVHRMLILRQLEEAGLVVNPVDSMLNYSKEHLSLQLNKLGMPHPETMITENVEHAMEFADKLLNDGKEVVLKPICLSRGTGVTKLSMIRSREDLLQYMVWYTRNFSQGVFYLQEFVPNQGYDVRCFVIDGEVVGREMRSNPEDFRYNVATGGSAEPFEDDVYDELSIKVADSVGLKISGLDILPGEDGEPLVIEANCYPGYKALMETTGIRIYELIVDYFLRILHV
;
A
#
# COMPACT_ATOMS: atom_id res chain seq x y z
N MET A 1 13.24 -26.06 9.60
CA MET A 1 12.58 -24.96 8.90
C MET A 1 12.00 -24.02 9.95
N SER A 2 12.27 -22.73 9.85
CA SER A 2 11.76 -21.71 10.80
C SER A 2 11.31 -20.48 10.03
N VAL A 3 10.19 -19.89 10.46
CA VAL A 3 9.63 -18.65 9.92
C VAL A 3 9.73 -17.56 10.99
N LEU A 4 10.17 -16.37 10.59
CA LEU A 4 10.10 -15.18 11.41
C LEU A 4 8.92 -14.32 10.97
N ILE A 5 8.08 -13.88 11.89
CA ILE A 5 7.19 -12.74 11.70
C ILE A 5 7.90 -11.51 12.28
N PHE A 6 8.33 -10.63 11.39
CA PHE A 6 9.07 -9.40 11.74
C PHE A 6 8.15 -8.18 11.56
N THR A 7 7.75 -7.56 12.66
CA THR A 7 6.76 -6.48 12.63
C THR A 7 6.82 -5.60 13.88
N ASP A 8 6.48 -4.33 13.72
CA ASP A 8 6.29 -3.36 14.80
C ASP A 8 4.86 -3.36 15.38
N ASN A 9 3.98 -4.22 14.88
CA ASN A 9 2.61 -4.39 15.39
C ASN A 9 2.53 -5.59 16.34
N PRO A 10 1.59 -5.60 17.30
CA PRO A 10 1.33 -6.80 18.10
C PRO A 10 0.89 -7.96 17.20
N ALA A 11 1.25 -9.18 17.59
CA ALA A 11 0.86 -10.40 16.88
C ALA A 11 -0.63 -10.76 17.11
N THR A 12 -1.50 -9.80 16.79
CA THR A 12 -2.97 -9.87 16.92
C THR A 12 -3.62 -9.63 15.56
N GLY A 13 -4.93 -9.79 15.47
CA GLY A 13 -5.66 -9.59 14.22
C GLY A 13 -5.12 -10.48 13.10
N GLU A 14 -4.95 -9.93 11.92
CA GLU A 14 -4.53 -10.64 10.71
C GLU A 14 -3.16 -11.31 10.85
N THR A 15 -2.18 -10.62 11.46
CA THR A 15 -0.86 -11.18 11.78
C THR A 15 -0.97 -12.37 12.75
N GLY A 16 -1.87 -12.28 13.72
CA GLY A 16 -2.16 -13.36 14.66
C GLY A 16 -2.78 -14.58 13.99
N LEU A 17 -3.60 -14.40 12.95
CA LEU A 17 -4.16 -15.50 12.16
C LEU A 17 -3.06 -16.26 11.39
N VAL A 18 -2.19 -15.56 10.68
CA VAL A 18 -1.05 -16.18 9.98
C VAL A 18 -0.14 -16.93 10.96
N ARG A 19 0.16 -16.33 12.12
CA ARG A 19 0.98 -16.99 13.15
C ARG A 19 0.34 -18.28 13.67
N ARG A 20 -0.99 -18.25 13.91
CA ARG A 20 -1.74 -19.42 14.37
C ARG A 20 -1.73 -20.50 13.31
N GLU A 21 -2.02 -20.16 12.08
CA GLU A 21 -2.05 -21.11 10.97
C GLU A 21 -0.70 -21.82 10.77
N LEU A 22 0.42 -21.06 10.82
CA LEU A 22 1.76 -21.65 10.79
C LEU A 22 1.95 -22.69 11.91
N LYS A 23 1.53 -22.37 13.14
CA LYS A 23 1.63 -23.28 14.29
C LYS A 23 0.75 -24.52 14.14
N ASP A 24 -0.48 -24.34 13.65
CA ASP A 24 -1.43 -25.43 13.45
C ASP A 24 -0.94 -26.42 12.37
N ARG A 25 -0.14 -25.93 11.42
CA ARG A 25 0.58 -26.77 10.43
C ARG A 25 1.94 -27.29 10.92
N GLY A 26 2.28 -27.09 12.17
CA GLY A 26 3.52 -27.59 12.76
C GLY A 26 4.78 -26.86 12.35
N ILE A 27 4.66 -25.63 11.81
CA ILE A 27 5.79 -24.80 11.38
C ILE A 27 6.29 -23.99 12.57
N PRO A 28 7.58 -24.11 12.97
CA PRO A 28 8.19 -23.24 13.96
C PRO A 28 8.13 -21.77 13.49
N VAL A 29 7.55 -20.92 14.33
CA VAL A 29 7.38 -19.50 14.03
C VAL A 29 7.82 -18.65 15.21
N ASP A 30 8.79 -17.78 14.95
CA ASP A 30 9.23 -16.74 15.87
C ASP A 30 8.54 -15.41 15.56
N TYR A 31 8.52 -14.54 16.55
CA TYR A 31 8.03 -13.18 16.42
C TYR A 31 9.07 -12.23 16.99
N LYS A 32 9.47 -11.22 16.21
CA LYS A 32 10.38 -10.16 16.64
C LYS A 32 9.91 -8.81 16.14
N ALA A 33 10.17 -7.80 16.95
CA ALA A 33 10.02 -6.40 16.55
C ALA A 33 11.40 -5.76 16.32
N PRO A 34 11.48 -4.62 15.62
CA PRO A 34 12.76 -3.93 15.39
C PRO A 34 13.56 -3.65 16.67
N TRP A 35 12.87 -3.34 17.76
CA TRP A 35 13.50 -3.06 19.07
C TRP A 35 14.00 -4.31 19.82
N ASP A 36 13.68 -5.51 19.35
CA ASP A 36 14.21 -6.78 19.89
C ASP A 36 15.56 -7.15 19.27
N ILE A 37 16.04 -6.36 18.31
CA ILE A 37 17.26 -6.65 17.53
C ILE A 37 18.35 -5.64 17.86
N THR A 38 19.55 -6.16 18.08
CA THR A 38 20.75 -5.35 18.34
C THR A 38 21.79 -5.60 17.24
N LEU A 39 22.24 -4.54 16.58
CA LEU A 39 23.31 -4.57 15.58
C LEU A 39 24.64 -4.01 16.18
N PRO A 40 25.81 -4.54 15.81
CA PRO A 40 26.03 -5.81 15.13
C PRO A 40 25.76 -6.97 16.11
N GLY A 41 25.56 -8.15 15.65
CA GLY A 41 25.37 -9.34 16.52
C GLY A 41 24.03 -10.02 16.30
N PHE A 42 23.19 -9.46 15.43
CA PHE A 42 22.02 -10.16 14.91
C PHE A 42 22.48 -11.13 13.82
N ASP A 43 22.33 -12.41 14.10
CA ASP A 43 22.64 -13.52 13.17
C ASP A 43 21.35 -14.29 12.94
N PRO A 44 20.55 -13.92 11.92
CA PRO A 44 19.27 -14.57 11.63
C PRO A 44 19.48 -15.94 11.02
N ASP A 45 18.75 -16.94 11.54
CA ASP A 45 18.66 -18.30 11.00
C ASP A 45 17.21 -18.65 10.67
N TYR A 46 16.63 -17.89 9.74
CA TYR A 46 15.25 -18.08 9.29
C TYR A 46 15.24 -18.31 7.79
N GLN A 47 14.55 -19.39 7.33
CA GLN A 47 14.36 -19.65 5.92
C GLN A 47 13.37 -18.67 5.25
N LEU A 48 12.44 -18.13 6.04
CA LEU A 48 11.50 -17.13 5.58
C LEU A 48 11.22 -16.10 6.67
N SER A 49 11.24 -14.83 6.30
CA SER A 49 10.82 -13.71 7.13
C SER A 49 9.60 -13.03 6.52
N TYR A 50 8.48 -13.05 7.23
CA TYR A 50 7.25 -12.35 6.84
C TYR A 50 7.16 -11.00 7.53
N VAL A 51 6.94 -9.94 6.74
CA VAL A 51 6.88 -8.55 7.23
C VAL A 51 5.47 -7.99 7.00
N PRO A 52 4.51 -8.20 7.93
CA PRO A 52 3.10 -7.81 7.77
C PRO A 52 2.80 -6.38 8.22
N SER A 53 3.75 -5.45 8.11
CA SER A 53 3.52 -4.06 8.54
C SER A 53 4.35 -3.06 7.75
N ASN A 54 3.83 -1.83 7.63
CA ASN A 54 4.50 -0.74 6.94
C ASN A 54 5.56 -0.03 7.82
N MET A 55 6.35 -0.82 8.55
CA MET A 55 7.37 -0.28 9.49
C MET A 55 8.42 0.60 8.80
N LEU A 56 8.62 0.47 7.48
CA LEU A 56 9.51 1.33 6.68
C LEU A 56 8.90 2.70 6.33
N HIS A 57 7.65 2.95 6.73
CA HIS A 57 6.97 4.22 6.49
C HIS A 57 6.56 4.93 7.79
N ARG A 58 7.03 4.44 8.92
CA ARG A 58 6.75 4.99 10.26
C ARG A 58 8.03 5.12 11.05
N GLY A 59 8.24 6.28 11.64
CA GLY A 59 9.40 6.57 12.47
C GLY A 59 10.29 7.67 11.89
N SER A 60 11.36 7.96 12.58
CA SER A 60 12.41 8.87 12.12
C SER A 60 13.24 8.24 11.00
N THR A 61 13.94 9.05 10.22
CA THR A 61 14.88 8.57 9.20
C THR A 61 15.89 7.56 9.76
N PHE A 62 16.35 7.76 10.98
CA PHE A 62 17.33 6.85 11.62
C PHE A 62 16.70 5.49 11.96
N GLU A 63 15.46 5.46 12.43
CA GLU A 63 14.75 4.21 12.67
C GLU A 63 14.46 3.46 11.36
N LEU A 64 14.11 4.18 10.29
CA LEU A 64 13.91 3.58 8.98
C LEU A 64 15.18 2.96 8.44
N VAL A 65 16.33 3.65 8.53
CA VAL A 65 17.64 3.12 8.14
C VAL A 65 17.99 1.88 8.97
N HIS A 66 17.78 1.91 10.29
CA HIS A 66 18.02 0.77 11.16
C HIS A 66 17.17 -0.45 10.76
N ARG A 67 15.88 -0.27 10.55
CA ARG A 67 14.97 -1.34 10.10
C ARG A 67 15.35 -1.89 8.73
N MET A 68 15.80 -1.01 7.82
CA MET A 68 16.31 -1.41 6.51
C MET A 68 17.53 -2.33 6.63
N LEU A 69 18.48 -1.99 7.49
CA LEU A 69 19.67 -2.83 7.71
C LEU A 69 19.28 -4.20 8.26
N ILE A 70 18.30 -4.27 9.17
CA ILE A 70 17.80 -5.55 9.68
C ILE A 70 17.15 -6.36 8.56
N LEU A 71 16.30 -5.75 7.74
CA LEU A 71 15.63 -6.43 6.63
C LEU A 71 16.63 -6.97 5.60
N ARG A 72 17.72 -6.22 5.31
CA ARG A 72 18.78 -6.70 4.42
C ARG A 72 19.51 -7.92 5.00
N GLN A 73 19.79 -7.94 6.30
CA GLN A 73 20.37 -9.14 6.94
C GLN A 73 19.42 -10.33 6.90
N LEU A 74 18.12 -10.11 7.07
CA LEU A 74 17.11 -11.16 6.93
C LEU A 74 17.07 -11.69 5.48
N GLU A 75 17.19 -10.82 4.49
CA GLU A 75 17.18 -11.19 3.06
C GLU A 75 18.48 -11.92 2.64
N GLU A 76 19.61 -11.61 3.26
CA GLU A 76 20.88 -12.35 3.08
C GLU A 76 20.81 -13.77 3.67
N ALA A 77 20.04 -13.96 4.75
CA ALA A 77 19.90 -15.25 5.43
C ALA A 77 18.81 -16.16 4.80
N GLY A 78 17.75 -15.58 4.24
CA GLY A 78 16.62 -16.33 3.71
C GLY A 78 15.64 -15.49 2.90
N LEU A 79 14.48 -16.07 2.60
CA LEU A 79 13.44 -15.35 1.87
C LEU A 79 12.79 -14.28 2.74
N VAL A 80 12.52 -13.11 2.17
CA VAL A 80 11.73 -12.05 2.81
C VAL A 80 10.47 -11.79 2.00
N VAL A 81 9.30 -11.83 2.60
CA VAL A 81 8.01 -11.56 1.96
C VAL A 81 7.37 -10.31 2.59
N ASN A 82 7.15 -9.27 1.80
CA ASN A 82 7.57 -9.05 0.41
C ASN A 82 9.08 -8.83 0.32
N PRO A 83 9.73 -8.98 -0.87
CA PRO A 83 11.14 -8.65 -1.08
C PRO A 83 11.45 -7.23 -0.61
N VAL A 84 12.65 -7.01 -0.04
CA VAL A 84 12.99 -5.72 0.60
C VAL A 84 12.90 -4.56 -0.38
N ASP A 85 13.39 -4.74 -1.61
CA ASP A 85 13.28 -3.69 -2.63
C ASP A 85 11.82 -3.36 -2.98
N SER A 86 10.94 -4.35 -3.04
CA SER A 86 9.53 -4.10 -3.30
C SER A 86 8.84 -3.33 -2.18
N MET A 87 9.25 -3.54 -0.93
CA MET A 87 8.76 -2.77 0.22
C MET A 87 9.14 -1.28 0.15
N LEU A 88 10.25 -0.95 -0.51
CA LEU A 88 10.65 0.43 -0.80
C LEU A 88 9.91 0.99 -2.02
N ASN A 89 9.76 0.14 -3.03
CA ASN A 89 9.24 0.51 -4.33
C ASN A 89 7.71 0.67 -4.38
N TYR A 90 6.98 0.21 -3.36
CA TYR A 90 5.52 0.37 -3.35
C TYR A 90 5.06 1.80 -3.03
N SER A 91 5.97 2.70 -2.66
CA SER A 91 5.63 4.09 -2.38
C SER A 91 4.82 4.70 -3.53
N LYS A 92 3.93 5.64 -3.19
CA LYS A 92 3.07 6.31 -4.20
C LYS A 92 3.88 6.87 -5.36
N GLU A 93 5.07 7.42 -5.05
CA GLU A 93 5.96 7.98 -6.07
C GLU A 93 6.49 6.92 -7.02
N HIS A 94 7.05 5.84 -6.48
CA HIS A 94 7.62 4.78 -7.30
C HIS A 94 6.54 4.10 -8.14
N LEU A 95 5.38 3.81 -7.53
CA LEU A 95 4.24 3.27 -8.26
C LEU A 95 3.86 4.17 -9.45
N SER A 96 3.68 5.48 -9.22
CA SER A 96 3.31 6.42 -10.29
C SER A 96 4.35 6.48 -11.41
N LEU A 97 5.65 6.44 -11.06
CA LEU A 97 6.73 6.36 -12.05
C LEU A 97 6.66 5.08 -12.87
N GLN A 98 6.39 3.92 -12.25
CA GLN A 98 6.27 2.64 -12.96
C GLN A 98 5.03 2.61 -13.85
N LEU A 99 3.87 3.06 -13.34
CA LEU A 99 2.64 3.12 -14.13
C LEU A 99 2.82 4.00 -15.38
N ASN A 100 3.41 5.18 -15.22
CA ASN A 100 3.71 6.09 -16.32
C ASN A 100 4.70 5.46 -17.34
N LYS A 101 5.79 4.88 -16.85
CA LYS A 101 6.82 4.22 -17.68
C LYS A 101 6.26 3.07 -18.52
N LEU A 102 5.31 2.33 -17.97
CA LEU A 102 4.70 1.15 -18.60
C LEU A 102 3.41 1.48 -19.35
N GLY A 103 2.96 2.73 -19.35
CA GLY A 103 1.71 3.15 -19.97
C GLY A 103 0.47 2.51 -19.36
N MET A 104 0.54 2.17 -18.07
CA MET A 104 -0.61 1.62 -17.34
C MET A 104 -1.59 2.73 -16.94
N PRO A 105 -2.91 2.47 -16.95
CA PRO A 105 -3.91 3.50 -16.67
C PRO A 105 -3.83 3.96 -15.22
N HIS A 106 -3.67 5.26 -15.02
CA HIS A 106 -3.66 5.91 -13.70
C HIS A 106 -4.01 7.40 -13.87
N PRO A 107 -4.49 8.09 -12.82
CA PRO A 107 -4.78 9.51 -12.90
C PRO A 107 -3.52 10.35 -13.14
N GLU A 108 -3.64 11.47 -13.85
CA GLU A 108 -2.52 12.40 -14.07
C GLU A 108 -1.91 12.80 -12.72
N THR A 109 -0.60 12.64 -12.59
CA THR A 109 0.10 12.77 -11.29
C THR A 109 1.36 13.62 -11.42
N MET A 110 1.56 14.52 -10.46
CA MET A 110 2.77 15.34 -10.29
C MET A 110 3.42 15.03 -8.94
N ILE A 111 4.74 14.86 -8.95
CA ILE A 111 5.54 14.67 -7.74
C ILE A 111 6.68 15.68 -7.78
N THR A 112 6.80 16.52 -6.77
CA THR A 112 7.80 17.60 -6.75
C THR A 112 8.09 18.11 -5.33
N GLU A 113 9.31 18.59 -5.09
CA GLU A 113 9.66 19.38 -3.90
C GLU A 113 9.46 20.90 -4.14
N ASN A 114 9.21 21.29 -5.39
CA ASN A 114 9.04 22.68 -5.76
C ASN A 114 7.56 23.09 -5.64
N VAL A 115 7.26 24.01 -4.72
CA VAL A 115 5.90 24.49 -4.47
C VAL A 115 5.30 25.20 -5.69
N GLU A 116 6.12 25.92 -6.49
CA GLU A 116 5.62 26.60 -7.69
C GLU A 116 5.19 25.59 -8.75
N HIS A 117 5.97 24.53 -9.00
CA HIS A 117 5.57 23.46 -9.91
C HIS A 117 4.30 22.75 -9.44
N ALA A 118 4.18 22.50 -8.12
CA ALA A 118 2.97 21.91 -7.55
C ALA A 118 1.74 22.80 -7.80
N MET A 119 1.90 24.12 -7.63
CA MET A 119 0.83 25.10 -7.87
C MET A 119 0.48 25.22 -9.36
N GLU A 120 1.49 25.24 -10.24
CA GLU A 120 1.26 25.28 -11.71
C GLU A 120 0.48 24.06 -12.19
N PHE A 121 0.80 22.89 -11.66
CA PHE A 121 0.06 21.66 -11.97
C PHE A 121 -1.38 21.72 -11.48
N ALA A 122 -1.60 22.15 -10.24
CA ALA A 122 -2.93 22.31 -9.67
C ALA A 122 -3.76 23.35 -10.47
N ASP A 123 -3.17 24.52 -10.75
CA ASP A 123 -3.81 25.58 -11.53
C ASP A 123 -4.20 25.09 -12.93
N LYS A 124 -3.31 24.34 -13.61
CA LYS A 124 -3.60 23.75 -14.94
C LYS A 124 -4.86 22.90 -14.89
N LEU A 125 -4.91 21.90 -13.99
CA LEU A 125 -6.05 21.00 -13.90
C LEU A 125 -7.33 21.72 -13.48
N LEU A 126 -7.27 22.63 -12.50
CA LEU A 126 -8.43 23.39 -12.05
C LEU A 126 -8.98 24.31 -13.16
N ASN A 127 -8.10 24.93 -13.98
CA ASN A 127 -8.51 25.76 -15.12
C ASN A 127 -9.15 24.91 -16.24
N ASP A 128 -8.74 23.64 -16.37
CA ASP A 128 -9.34 22.67 -17.31
C ASP A 128 -10.67 22.09 -16.76
N GLY A 129 -11.15 22.58 -15.61
CA GLY A 129 -12.40 22.15 -14.98
C GLY A 129 -12.27 20.80 -14.24
N LYS A 130 -11.05 20.34 -14.02
CA LYS A 130 -10.76 19.12 -13.28
C LYS A 130 -10.56 19.41 -11.79
N GLU A 131 -10.76 18.40 -10.96
CA GLU A 131 -10.41 18.45 -9.54
C GLU A 131 -9.02 17.86 -9.28
N VAL A 132 -8.36 18.32 -8.21
CA VAL A 132 -7.02 17.86 -7.80
C VAL A 132 -7.04 17.43 -6.35
N VAL A 133 -6.37 16.31 -6.05
CA VAL A 133 -6.10 15.86 -4.68
C VAL A 133 -4.63 15.97 -4.35
N LEU A 134 -4.33 16.47 -3.16
CA LEU A 134 -3.01 16.41 -2.55
C LEU A 134 -3.00 15.25 -1.56
N LYS A 135 -2.01 14.37 -1.69
CA LYS A 135 -1.89 13.15 -0.87
C LYS A 135 -0.57 13.17 -0.10
N PRO A 136 -0.56 12.88 1.21
CA PRO A 136 0.69 12.59 1.91
C PRO A 136 1.35 11.31 1.40
N ILE A 137 2.68 11.36 1.22
CA ILE A 137 3.45 10.22 0.71
C ILE A 137 3.51 9.09 1.73
N CYS A 138 3.80 9.45 2.99
CA CYS A 138 4.07 8.48 4.06
C CYS A 138 2.84 8.07 4.88
N LEU A 139 1.64 8.58 4.57
CA LEU A 139 0.43 8.25 5.31
C LEU A 139 -0.43 7.25 4.55
N SER A 140 -1.17 6.44 5.30
CA SER A 140 -2.07 5.41 4.78
C SER A 140 -3.53 5.68 5.21
N ARG A 141 -4.46 4.87 4.70
CA ARG A 141 -5.87 4.88 5.06
C ARG A 141 -6.59 6.20 4.75
N GLY A 142 -6.14 6.92 3.71
CA GLY A 142 -6.74 8.18 3.31
C GLY A 142 -6.46 9.37 4.24
N THR A 143 -5.61 9.20 5.25
CA THR A 143 -5.26 10.28 6.18
C THR A 143 -4.56 11.43 5.44
N GLY A 144 -5.05 12.67 5.63
CA GLY A 144 -4.45 13.87 5.04
C GLY A 144 -4.67 14.06 3.54
N VAL A 145 -5.43 13.18 2.88
CA VAL A 145 -5.82 13.37 1.48
C VAL A 145 -6.84 14.51 1.40
N THR A 146 -6.55 15.53 0.59
CA THR A 146 -7.37 16.74 0.50
C THR A 146 -7.66 17.11 -0.94
N LYS A 147 -8.92 17.44 -1.26
CA LYS A 147 -9.30 18.04 -2.54
C LYS A 147 -8.95 19.53 -2.55
N LEU A 148 -8.19 19.97 -3.54
CA LEU A 148 -7.76 21.35 -3.68
C LEU A 148 -8.83 22.28 -4.29
N SER A 149 -9.85 21.74 -4.95
CA SER A 149 -10.99 22.49 -5.49
C SER A 149 -11.80 23.25 -4.41
N MET A 150 -11.62 22.90 -3.14
CA MET A 150 -12.19 23.65 -2.01
C MET A 150 -11.44 24.96 -1.72
N ILE A 151 -10.25 25.15 -2.31
CA ILE A 151 -9.40 26.33 -2.12
C ILE A 151 -9.72 27.34 -3.22
N ARG A 152 -10.07 28.57 -2.81
CA ARG A 152 -10.71 29.55 -3.70
C ARG A 152 -9.75 30.53 -4.39
N SER A 153 -8.49 30.58 -3.95
CA SER A 153 -7.48 31.49 -4.52
C SER A 153 -6.10 30.85 -4.54
N ARG A 154 -5.23 31.36 -5.44
CA ARG A 154 -3.82 30.95 -5.50
C ARG A 154 -3.08 31.24 -4.19
N GLU A 155 -3.42 32.35 -3.50
CA GLU A 155 -2.82 32.67 -2.22
C GLU A 155 -3.21 31.67 -1.14
N ASP A 156 -4.49 31.26 -1.07
CA ASP A 156 -4.96 30.23 -0.14
C ASP A 156 -4.29 28.88 -0.45
N LEU A 157 -4.11 28.54 -1.72
CA LEU A 157 -3.41 27.33 -2.14
C LEU A 157 -1.96 27.32 -1.65
N LEU A 158 -1.24 28.44 -1.83
CA LEU A 158 0.13 28.57 -1.34
C LEU A 158 0.20 28.44 0.19
N GLN A 159 -0.70 29.11 0.91
CA GLN A 159 -0.77 29.01 2.37
C GLN A 159 -1.05 27.55 2.81
N TYR A 160 -1.95 26.87 2.11
CA TYR A 160 -2.24 25.46 2.39
C TYR A 160 -1.03 24.56 2.13
N MET A 161 -0.30 24.75 1.03
CA MET A 161 0.93 23.99 0.72
C MET A 161 2.01 24.19 1.80
N VAL A 162 2.20 25.43 2.27
CA VAL A 162 3.12 25.74 3.37
C VAL A 162 2.66 25.08 4.68
N TRP A 163 1.37 25.15 4.98
CA TRP A 163 0.79 24.47 6.14
C TRP A 163 0.99 22.95 6.06
N TYR A 164 0.72 22.37 4.89
CA TYR A 164 0.88 20.95 4.63
C TYR A 164 2.31 20.48 4.89
N THR A 165 3.31 21.17 4.32
CA THR A 165 4.72 20.84 4.55
C THR A 165 5.09 20.84 6.03
N ARG A 166 4.60 21.83 6.78
CA ARG A 166 4.89 21.98 8.22
C ARG A 166 4.21 20.90 9.07
N ASN A 167 2.97 20.55 8.76
CA ASN A 167 2.18 19.64 9.60
C ASN A 167 2.42 18.17 9.30
N PHE A 168 2.77 17.83 8.08
CA PHE A 168 3.11 16.46 7.70
C PHE A 168 4.61 16.20 7.67
N SER A 169 5.45 17.20 7.96
CA SER A 169 6.91 17.11 7.90
C SER A 169 7.43 16.55 6.57
N GLN A 170 6.74 16.88 5.48
CA GLN A 170 7.02 16.40 4.14
C GLN A 170 7.33 17.57 3.22
N GLY A 171 8.51 17.55 2.61
CA GLY A 171 8.93 18.53 1.60
C GLY A 171 8.53 18.16 0.18
N VAL A 172 7.90 16.98 -0.01
CA VAL A 172 7.48 16.47 -1.33
C VAL A 172 5.98 16.56 -1.45
N PHE A 173 5.51 17.19 -2.52
CA PHE A 173 4.11 17.27 -2.89
C PHE A 173 3.77 16.16 -3.87
N TYR A 174 2.75 15.37 -3.55
CA TYR A 174 2.14 14.38 -4.42
C TYR A 174 0.74 14.86 -4.78
N LEU A 175 0.60 15.40 -5.98
CA LEU A 175 -0.69 15.86 -6.52
C LEU A 175 -1.18 14.87 -7.57
N GLN A 176 -2.47 14.64 -7.56
CA GLN A 176 -3.10 13.75 -8.52
C GLN A 176 -4.45 14.31 -8.96
N GLU A 177 -4.77 14.16 -10.25
CA GLU A 177 -6.11 14.42 -10.75
C GLU A 177 -7.12 13.61 -9.94
N PHE A 178 -8.18 14.27 -9.48
CA PHE A 178 -9.34 13.57 -8.97
C PHE A 178 -10.25 13.22 -10.13
N VAL A 179 -10.26 11.95 -10.50
CA VAL A 179 -11.07 11.47 -11.62
C VAL A 179 -12.49 11.23 -11.15
N PRO A 180 -13.51 11.80 -11.82
CA PRO A 180 -14.89 11.40 -11.65
C PRO A 180 -15.04 9.89 -11.82
N ASN A 181 -15.83 9.24 -10.98
CA ASN A 181 -15.90 7.79 -10.92
C ASN A 181 -17.30 7.32 -10.48
N GLN A 182 -17.50 6.02 -10.46
CA GLN A 182 -18.80 5.40 -10.19
C GLN A 182 -19.19 5.35 -8.70
N GLY A 183 -18.44 6.00 -7.80
CA GLY A 183 -18.72 6.06 -6.37
C GLY A 183 -18.22 4.88 -5.56
N TYR A 184 -17.33 4.08 -6.16
CA TYR A 184 -16.65 2.97 -5.49
C TYR A 184 -15.25 2.74 -6.05
N ASP A 185 -14.43 2.01 -5.32
CA ASP A 185 -13.22 1.38 -5.82
C ASP A 185 -13.26 -0.15 -5.64
N VAL A 186 -12.41 -0.85 -6.35
CA VAL A 186 -12.25 -2.29 -6.20
C VAL A 186 -10.84 -2.59 -5.69
N ARG A 187 -10.77 -3.31 -4.57
CA ARG A 187 -9.53 -3.86 -4.06
C ARG A 187 -9.35 -5.30 -4.53
N CYS A 188 -8.33 -5.55 -5.32
CA CYS A 188 -7.88 -6.88 -5.70
C CYS A 188 -6.75 -7.33 -4.78
N PHE A 189 -6.91 -8.47 -4.12
CA PHE A 189 -5.87 -9.05 -3.27
C PHE A 189 -5.05 -10.07 -4.08
N VAL A 190 -3.77 -9.78 -4.26
CA VAL A 190 -2.84 -10.57 -5.08
C VAL A 190 -1.87 -11.33 -4.18
N ILE A 191 -1.71 -12.63 -4.45
CA ILE A 191 -0.65 -13.47 -3.87
C ILE A 191 0.09 -14.15 -5.03
N ASP A 192 1.39 -13.84 -5.17
CA ASP A 192 2.31 -14.47 -6.13
C ASP A 192 1.76 -14.56 -7.56
N GLY A 193 1.21 -13.46 -8.05
CA GLY A 193 0.69 -13.36 -9.42
C GLY A 193 -0.72 -13.92 -9.62
N GLU A 194 -1.46 -14.20 -8.56
CA GLU A 194 -2.87 -14.61 -8.61
C GLU A 194 -3.75 -13.68 -7.79
N VAL A 195 -4.89 -13.24 -8.32
CA VAL A 195 -5.91 -12.53 -7.55
C VAL A 195 -6.74 -13.54 -6.78
N VAL A 196 -6.57 -13.58 -5.46
CA VAL A 196 -7.20 -14.55 -4.58
C VAL A 196 -8.52 -14.05 -3.97
N GLY A 197 -8.84 -12.78 -4.13
CA GLY A 197 -10.10 -12.21 -3.66
C GLY A 197 -10.25 -10.75 -4.07
N ARG A 198 -11.50 -10.29 -4.14
CA ARG A 198 -11.86 -8.94 -4.55
C ARG A 198 -12.97 -8.40 -3.65
N GLU A 199 -12.87 -7.13 -3.32
CA GLU A 199 -13.92 -6.40 -2.61
C GLU A 199 -14.18 -5.04 -3.27
N MET A 200 -15.44 -4.71 -3.46
CA MET A 200 -15.89 -3.37 -3.82
C MET A 200 -16.03 -2.56 -2.54
N ARG A 201 -15.46 -1.34 -2.53
CA ARG A 201 -15.55 -0.45 -1.38
C ARG A 201 -16.24 0.85 -1.79
N SER A 202 -17.18 1.29 -0.99
CA SER A 202 -17.91 2.54 -1.23
C SER A 202 -18.08 3.35 0.05
N ASN A 203 -18.21 4.66 -0.09
CA ASN A 203 -18.48 5.56 1.03
C ASN A 203 -19.37 6.73 0.55
N PRO A 204 -20.65 6.76 0.89
CA PRO A 204 -21.55 7.83 0.47
C PRO A 204 -21.25 9.18 1.14
N GLU A 205 -20.52 9.19 2.26
CA GLU A 205 -20.25 10.40 3.04
C GLU A 205 -18.87 11.02 2.72
N ASP A 206 -17.98 10.28 2.00
CA ASP A 206 -16.62 10.72 1.71
C ASP A 206 -16.20 10.25 0.31
N PHE A 207 -15.35 11.02 -0.35
CA PHE A 207 -14.73 10.62 -1.64
C PHE A 207 -13.64 9.55 -1.48
N ARG A 208 -13.30 9.18 -0.24
CA ARG A 208 -12.35 8.11 0.09
C ARG A 208 -13.12 6.86 0.47
N TYR A 209 -12.94 5.78 -0.27
CA TYR A 209 -13.70 4.55 -0.12
C TYR A 209 -13.16 3.57 0.93
N ASN A 210 -12.06 3.95 1.60
CA ASN A 210 -11.45 3.09 2.60
C ASN A 210 -12.43 2.75 3.75
N VAL A 211 -12.53 1.47 4.12
CA VAL A 211 -13.33 1.02 5.28
C VAL A 211 -12.90 1.71 6.57
N ALA A 212 -11.61 2.04 6.69
CA ALA A 212 -11.08 2.76 7.85
C ALA A 212 -11.60 4.20 8.00
N THR A 213 -12.18 4.79 6.94
CA THR A 213 -12.82 6.12 6.94
C THR A 213 -14.34 6.07 7.02
N GLY A 214 -14.91 4.91 7.33
CA GLY A 214 -16.35 4.70 7.43
C GLY A 214 -17.00 4.13 6.17
N GLY A 215 -16.21 3.74 5.18
CA GLY A 215 -16.70 3.04 3.99
C GLY A 215 -17.20 1.63 4.30
N SER A 216 -18.03 1.10 3.41
CA SER A 216 -18.48 -0.29 3.38
C SER A 216 -17.67 -1.12 2.38
N ALA A 217 -17.66 -2.43 2.58
CA ALA A 217 -17.09 -3.39 1.64
C ALA A 217 -18.10 -4.47 1.29
N GLU A 218 -18.13 -4.87 0.02
CA GLU A 218 -18.96 -5.96 -0.51
C GLU A 218 -18.14 -6.86 -1.42
N PRO A 219 -18.49 -8.14 -1.61
CA PRO A 219 -17.79 -9.00 -2.57
C PRO A 219 -17.87 -8.42 -3.98
N PHE A 220 -16.79 -8.52 -4.73
CA PHE A 220 -16.75 -8.18 -6.16
C PHE A 220 -16.40 -9.44 -6.95
N GLU A 221 -17.35 -9.95 -7.72
CA GLU A 221 -17.23 -11.28 -8.37
C GLU A 221 -16.56 -11.21 -9.75
N ASP A 222 -16.59 -10.05 -10.42
CA ASP A 222 -16.02 -9.86 -11.74
C ASP A 222 -14.48 -9.85 -11.69
N ASP A 223 -13.83 -10.50 -12.66
CA ASP A 223 -12.38 -10.62 -12.78
C ASP A 223 -11.74 -9.59 -13.71
N VAL A 224 -12.52 -8.62 -14.18
CA VAL A 224 -12.14 -7.60 -15.16
C VAL A 224 -10.86 -6.82 -14.78
N TYR A 225 -10.54 -6.72 -13.49
CA TYR A 225 -9.35 -6.00 -13.00
C TYR A 225 -8.17 -6.90 -12.65
N ASP A 226 -8.28 -8.21 -12.80
CA ASP A 226 -7.24 -9.17 -12.37
C ASP A 226 -5.94 -9.00 -13.13
N GLU A 227 -6.01 -8.99 -14.45
CA GLU A 227 -4.82 -8.88 -15.31
C GLU A 227 -4.06 -7.58 -15.03
N LEU A 228 -4.78 -6.46 -14.85
CA LEU A 228 -4.18 -5.18 -14.50
C LEU A 228 -3.52 -5.26 -13.11
N SER A 229 -4.22 -5.81 -12.13
CA SER A 229 -3.73 -5.94 -10.75
C SER A 229 -2.46 -6.78 -10.67
N ILE A 230 -2.41 -7.92 -11.38
CA ILE A 230 -1.22 -8.78 -11.45
C ILE A 230 -0.04 -8.03 -12.09
N LYS A 231 -0.27 -7.38 -13.24
CA LYS A 231 0.77 -6.60 -13.92
C LYS A 231 1.35 -5.49 -13.06
N VAL A 232 0.49 -4.80 -12.31
CA VAL A 232 0.92 -3.73 -11.40
C VAL A 232 1.74 -4.30 -10.25
N ALA A 233 1.26 -5.37 -9.58
CA ALA A 233 1.99 -6.02 -8.49
C ALA A 233 3.38 -6.47 -8.95
N ASP A 234 3.49 -7.11 -10.10
CA ASP A 234 4.75 -7.55 -10.69
C ASP A 234 5.67 -6.38 -11.02
N SER A 235 5.13 -5.27 -11.53
CA SER A 235 5.92 -4.09 -11.92
C SER A 235 6.67 -3.44 -10.76
N VAL A 236 6.17 -3.58 -9.55
CA VAL A 236 6.78 -3.09 -8.30
C VAL A 236 7.37 -4.22 -7.44
N GLY A 237 7.32 -5.47 -7.93
CA GLY A 237 7.93 -6.65 -7.30
C GLY A 237 7.17 -7.19 -6.08
N LEU A 238 5.90 -6.84 -5.90
CA LEU A 238 5.10 -7.27 -4.76
C LEU A 238 4.58 -8.70 -4.95
N LYS A 239 4.80 -9.54 -3.96
CA LYS A 239 4.32 -10.94 -3.89
C LYS A 239 2.99 -11.06 -3.15
N ILE A 240 2.77 -10.23 -2.13
CA ILE A 240 1.49 -10.08 -1.45
C ILE A 240 1.12 -8.61 -1.52
N SER A 241 -0.01 -8.30 -2.15
CA SER A 241 -0.42 -6.91 -2.34
C SER A 241 -1.94 -6.74 -2.40
N GLY A 242 -2.39 -5.52 -2.07
CA GLY A 242 -3.75 -5.07 -2.31
C GLY A 242 -3.72 -3.92 -3.31
N LEU A 243 -4.28 -4.15 -4.49
CA LEU A 243 -4.37 -3.17 -5.56
C LEU A 243 -5.71 -2.45 -5.49
N ASP A 244 -5.66 -1.12 -5.44
CA ASP A 244 -6.87 -0.30 -5.43
C ASP A 244 -7.10 0.24 -6.85
N ILE A 245 -8.16 -0.23 -7.49
CA ILE A 245 -8.57 0.12 -8.85
C ILE A 245 -9.84 0.98 -8.76
N LEU A 246 -9.79 2.14 -9.40
CA LEU A 246 -10.92 3.05 -9.49
C LEU A 246 -11.55 2.92 -10.89
N PRO A 247 -12.79 2.45 -11.03
CA PRO A 247 -13.50 2.56 -12.31
C PRO A 247 -13.87 4.02 -12.55
N GLY A 248 -13.38 4.61 -13.64
CA GLY A 248 -13.80 5.91 -14.11
C GLY A 248 -15.30 5.94 -14.47
N GLU A 249 -15.84 7.11 -14.76
CA GLU A 249 -17.26 7.24 -15.18
C GLU A 249 -17.56 6.46 -16.46
N ASP A 250 -16.58 6.34 -17.36
CA ASP A 250 -16.63 5.55 -18.59
C ASP A 250 -16.39 4.04 -18.38
N GLY A 251 -16.07 3.63 -17.13
CA GLY A 251 -15.74 2.26 -16.76
C GLY A 251 -14.28 1.87 -16.96
N GLU A 252 -13.44 2.75 -17.53
CA GLU A 252 -12.01 2.47 -17.69
C GLU A 252 -11.31 2.36 -16.33
N PRO A 253 -10.50 1.32 -16.11
CA PRO A 253 -9.84 1.11 -14.81
C PRO A 253 -8.67 2.08 -14.62
N LEU A 254 -8.55 2.66 -13.43
CA LEU A 254 -7.42 3.51 -13.04
C LEU A 254 -6.77 2.95 -11.77
N VAL A 255 -5.46 2.71 -11.83
CA VAL A 255 -4.70 2.26 -10.66
C VAL A 255 -4.46 3.43 -9.72
N ILE A 256 -4.91 3.29 -8.47
CA ILE A 256 -4.80 4.31 -7.44
C ILE A 256 -3.69 4.01 -6.44
N GLU A 257 -3.57 2.76 -6.02
CA GLU A 257 -2.60 2.36 -4.99
C GLU A 257 -2.25 0.88 -5.12
N ALA A 258 -0.99 0.53 -4.79
CA ALA A 258 -0.54 -0.82 -4.58
C ALA A 258 0.00 -0.94 -3.16
N ASN A 259 -0.71 -1.66 -2.30
CA ASN A 259 -0.35 -1.80 -0.88
C ASN A 259 0.46 -3.07 -0.65
N CYS A 260 1.69 -2.95 -0.15
CA CYS A 260 2.53 -4.11 0.20
C CYS A 260 2.19 -4.71 1.57
N TYR A 261 1.31 -4.08 2.32
CA TYR A 261 0.81 -4.56 3.63
C TYR A 261 -0.72 -4.45 3.67
N PRO A 262 -1.40 -5.14 2.73
CA PRO A 262 -2.85 -5.00 2.60
C PRO A 262 -3.56 -5.61 3.81
N GLY A 263 -4.47 -4.83 4.41
CA GLY A 263 -5.45 -5.41 5.32
C GLY A 263 -6.45 -6.25 4.52
N TYR A 264 -6.83 -7.39 5.06
CA TYR A 264 -7.74 -8.32 4.41
C TYR A 264 -8.90 -8.77 5.31
N LYS A 265 -9.08 -8.11 6.45
CA LYS A 265 -10.17 -8.45 7.37
C LYS A 265 -11.55 -8.27 6.71
N ALA A 266 -11.78 -7.13 6.06
CA ALA A 266 -13.04 -6.86 5.37
C ALA A 266 -13.28 -7.88 4.24
N LEU A 267 -12.25 -8.17 3.44
CA LEU A 267 -12.32 -9.18 2.38
C LEU A 267 -12.72 -10.57 2.93
N MET A 268 -12.13 -10.99 4.06
CA MET A 268 -12.53 -12.26 4.70
C MET A 268 -13.97 -12.24 5.20
N GLU A 269 -14.41 -11.12 5.80
CA GLU A 269 -15.75 -10.97 6.36
C GLU A 269 -16.83 -10.97 5.27
N THR A 270 -16.53 -10.39 4.10
CA THR A 270 -17.47 -10.26 2.99
C THR A 270 -17.51 -11.51 2.10
N THR A 271 -16.35 -12.13 1.85
CA THR A 271 -16.24 -13.26 0.90
C THR A 271 -16.19 -14.64 1.55
N GLY A 272 -15.83 -14.72 2.85
CA GLY A 272 -15.56 -15.97 3.54
C GLY A 272 -14.21 -16.60 3.18
N ILE A 273 -13.42 -16.01 2.29
CA ILE A 273 -12.10 -16.53 1.88
C ILE A 273 -11.10 -16.36 3.02
N ARG A 274 -10.43 -17.43 3.40
CA ARG A 274 -9.43 -17.42 4.48
C ARG A 274 -8.05 -17.00 3.95
N ILE A 275 -7.88 -15.72 3.73
CA ILE A 275 -6.65 -15.14 3.14
C ILE A 275 -5.39 -15.55 3.89
N TYR A 276 -5.42 -15.67 5.22
CA TYR A 276 -4.27 -16.10 6.02
C TYR A 276 -3.83 -17.53 5.71
N GLU A 277 -4.75 -18.44 5.33
CA GLU A 277 -4.42 -19.79 4.89
C GLU A 277 -3.68 -19.75 3.54
N LEU A 278 -4.18 -18.95 2.59
CA LEU A 278 -3.54 -18.77 1.27
C LEU A 278 -2.15 -18.15 1.39
N ILE A 279 -1.94 -17.21 2.32
CA ILE A 279 -0.62 -16.67 2.63
C ILE A 279 0.32 -17.77 3.13
N VAL A 280 -0.15 -18.63 4.04
CA VAL A 280 0.66 -19.73 4.55
C VAL A 280 0.90 -20.78 3.47
N ASP A 281 -0.08 -21.10 2.63
CA ASP A 281 0.10 -21.98 1.45
C ASP A 281 1.20 -21.45 0.52
N TYR A 282 1.20 -20.14 0.26
CA TYR A 282 2.27 -19.50 -0.50
C TYR A 282 3.63 -19.68 0.17
N PHE A 283 3.74 -19.48 1.49
CA PHE A 283 5.01 -19.67 2.21
C PHE A 283 5.52 -21.11 2.08
N LEU A 284 4.64 -22.10 2.25
CA LEU A 284 5.03 -23.50 2.11
C LEU A 284 5.48 -23.84 0.69
N ARG A 285 4.78 -23.30 -0.30
CA ARG A 285 5.13 -23.49 -1.72
C ARG A 285 6.53 -22.98 -2.03
N ILE A 286 6.89 -21.76 -1.59
CA ILE A 286 8.22 -21.18 -1.87
C ILE A 286 9.33 -21.79 -1.02
N LEU A 287 8.98 -22.44 0.10
CA LEU A 287 9.91 -23.20 0.93
C LEU A 287 10.06 -24.67 0.48
N HIS A 288 9.33 -25.10 -0.56
CA HIS A 288 9.32 -26.46 -1.08
C HIS A 288 8.93 -27.53 -0.05
N VAL A 289 7.89 -27.26 0.75
CA VAL A 289 7.41 -28.13 1.85
C VAL A 289 5.97 -28.58 1.60
#